data_99a4b6a7b7c92026db42c794367e2f7e
#
_entry.id   99a4b6a7b7c92026db42c794367e2f7e
#
_cell.length_a   1.000
_cell.length_b   1.000
_cell.length_c   1.000
_cell.angle_alpha   90.00
_cell.angle_beta   90.00
_cell.angle_gamma   90.00
#
_symmetry.space_group_name_H-M   'P 1'
#
loop_
_entity.id
_entity.type
_entity.pdbx_description
1 polymer ?
#
loop_
_entity_poly.entity_id
_entity_poly.type
_entity_poly.pdbx_seq_one_letter_code
_entity_poly.pdbx_strand_id
1 'polypeptide(L)'
;MGETAGYCSGLVAGFRALGLRADHLNLGPDPMRYATEPPPRRARVVRWLAARRRDGPGPRAAWTVLHRLAMSLLLVHAILRYDAFVFRAGDSFLGLRDLALLRRLRKPVAVVFFGSDSRPSYLNGAEVARDSSGTRLAAETAAKRRMVERIERDAGAIVCHVMSAQLHSRRAIAFLAIGIPRASSPAAPEPPDGPIRVLHAPSRASGKGTDAIRRAVDAARAAGVPVKLEVISGRPNDEVLRAIERSHFVIDQLHSDTPMAGFAAEAAARGRPAIVGGLGWDELRAVTPPEMLPPAHLCHPDELDEAVVRLATAHAYRAALGDQAHRFVAERWSPPAVAGRLLEVLRGRALAEWWFEPAAIAYAGGAGMTDEEVAAAVRTVIEASGVAGLQIGDKPDLERRLVELATPSPEAVPQ
;
A
#
# COMPACT_ATOMS: atom_id res chain seq x y z
N MET A 1 8.97 10.41 -6.43
CA MET A 1 9.02 10.84 -7.82
C MET A 1 7.85 10.29 -8.63
N GLY A 2 6.97 9.61 -8.03
CA GLY A 2 5.64 9.26 -8.49
C GLY A 2 4.60 9.58 -7.43
N GLU A 3 3.33 9.40 -7.76
CA GLU A 3 2.23 9.48 -6.81
C GLU A 3 1.73 8.08 -6.47
N THR A 4 1.29 7.86 -5.25
CA THR A 4 0.66 6.61 -4.83
C THR A 4 -0.56 6.94 -3.99
N ALA A 5 -1.74 6.70 -4.54
CA ALA A 5 -3.03 6.86 -3.87
C ALA A 5 -3.19 8.19 -3.09
N GLY A 6 -2.61 9.28 -3.60
CA GLY A 6 -2.67 10.59 -2.95
C GLY A 6 -1.69 10.80 -1.79
N TYR A 7 -0.87 9.80 -1.43
CA TYR A 7 0.02 9.87 -0.28
C TYR A 7 1.02 11.03 -0.35
N CYS A 8 1.75 11.13 -1.46
CA CYS A 8 2.78 12.19 -1.59
C CYS A 8 2.18 13.59 -1.60
N SER A 9 1.07 13.78 -2.31
CA SER A 9 0.35 15.07 -2.34
C SER A 9 -0.24 15.43 -0.98
N GLY A 10 -0.82 14.45 -0.28
CA GLY A 10 -1.33 14.61 1.09
C GLY A 10 -0.21 14.96 2.07
N LEU A 11 0.94 14.29 1.97
CA LEU A 11 2.09 14.55 2.82
C LEU A 11 2.62 15.98 2.65
N VAL A 12 2.71 16.47 1.40
CA VAL A 12 3.10 17.86 1.13
C VAL A 12 2.09 18.84 1.72
N ALA A 13 0.79 18.59 1.55
CA ALA A 13 -0.24 19.42 2.17
C ALA A 13 -0.12 19.44 3.70
N GLY A 14 0.17 18.27 4.31
CA GLY A 14 0.40 18.16 5.75
C GLY A 14 1.61 18.95 6.24
N PHE A 15 2.76 18.84 5.58
CA PHE A 15 3.93 19.65 5.94
C PHE A 15 3.68 21.15 5.81
N ARG A 16 2.97 21.57 4.76
CA ARG A 16 2.60 22.98 4.58
C ARG A 16 1.64 23.48 5.65
N ALA A 17 0.69 22.65 6.07
CA ALA A 17 -0.20 22.96 7.19
C ALA A 17 0.55 23.12 8.54
N LEU A 18 1.71 22.46 8.68
CA LEU A 18 2.63 22.63 9.80
C LEU A 18 3.59 23.83 9.64
N GLY A 19 3.37 24.69 8.64
CA GLY A 19 4.22 25.87 8.37
C GLY A 19 5.55 25.55 7.70
N LEU A 20 5.75 24.33 7.19
CA LEU A 20 6.99 23.92 6.54
C LEU A 20 6.89 24.07 5.03
N ARG A 21 8.02 24.39 4.39
CA ARG A 21 8.10 24.37 2.94
C ARG A 21 8.30 22.93 2.46
N ALA A 22 7.36 22.44 1.68
CA ALA A 22 7.42 21.10 1.07
C ALA A 22 6.96 21.14 -0.39
N ASP A 23 7.65 20.39 -1.24
CA ASP A 23 7.33 20.25 -2.65
C ASP A 23 7.34 18.78 -3.06
N HIS A 24 6.38 18.38 -3.90
CA HIS A 24 6.30 17.06 -4.49
C HIS A 24 6.90 17.07 -5.90
N LEU A 25 7.94 16.29 -6.08
CA LEU A 25 8.53 16.05 -7.39
C LEU A 25 7.88 14.84 -8.06
N ASN A 26 6.70 15.04 -8.67
CA ASN A 26 6.04 13.99 -9.43
C ASN A 26 6.61 13.93 -10.86
N LEU A 27 7.39 12.88 -11.17
CA LEU A 27 7.95 12.60 -12.50
C LEU A 27 7.19 11.48 -13.23
N GLY A 28 6.31 10.76 -12.54
CA GLY A 28 5.51 9.67 -13.09
C GLY A 28 4.15 10.12 -13.66
N PRO A 29 3.45 9.21 -14.34
CA PRO A 29 2.05 9.42 -14.70
C PRO A 29 1.16 9.40 -13.45
N ASP A 30 0.06 10.14 -13.51
CA ASP A 30 -0.99 10.13 -12.48
C ASP A 30 -2.37 9.97 -13.16
N PRO A 31 -2.68 8.76 -13.63
CA PRO A 31 -3.92 8.52 -14.37
C PRO A 31 -5.17 8.69 -13.52
N MET A 32 -5.07 8.48 -12.21
CA MET A 32 -6.20 8.62 -11.28
C MET A 32 -6.36 10.03 -10.72
N ARG A 33 -5.51 10.98 -11.14
CA ARG A 33 -5.55 12.40 -10.76
C ARG A 33 -5.49 12.66 -9.25
N TYR A 34 -4.64 11.91 -8.55
CA TYR A 34 -4.39 12.16 -7.12
C TYR A 34 -3.58 13.42 -6.85
N ALA A 35 -2.70 13.82 -7.78
CA ALA A 35 -1.92 15.03 -7.63
C ALA A 35 -2.81 16.27 -7.75
N THR A 36 -2.77 17.12 -6.73
CA THR A 36 -3.59 18.35 -6.65
C THR A 36 -2.95 19.53 -7.37
N GLU A 37 -1.64 19.48 -7.59
CA GLU A 37 -0.88 20.57 -8.18
C GLU A 37 -0.16 20.13 -9.45
N PRO A 38 -0.05 21.01 -10.47
CA PRO A 38 0.75 20.71 -11.63
C PRO A 38 2.24 20.62 -11.25
N PRO A 39 3.01 19.74 -11.91
CA PRO A 39 4.42 19.60 -11.62
C PRO A 39 5.18 20.91 -11.90
N PRO A 40 6.17 21.29 -11.07
CA PRO A 40 6.96 22.50 -11.29
C PRO A 40 7.67 22.46 -12.64
N ARG A 41 8.00 23.64 -13.21
CA ARG A 41 8.61 23.76 -14.55
C ARG A 41 9.80 22.81 -14.76
N ARG A 42 10.67 22.67 -13.74
CA ARG A 42 11.83 21.77 -13.78
C ARG A 42 11.45 20.30 -13.91
N ALA A 43 10.42 19.85 -13.19
CA ALA A 43 9.89 18.49 -13.32
C ALA A 43 9.31 18.25 -14.72
N ARG A 44 8.66 19.26 -15.32
CA ARG A 44 8.14 19.17 -16.69
C ARG A 44 9.24 18.94 -17.72
N VAL A 45 10.38 19.62 -17.59
CA VAL A 45 11.56 19.41 -18.46
C VAL A 45 12.08 17.97 -18.32
N VAL A 46 12.25 17.47 -17.09
CA VAL A 46 12.70 16.10 -16.85
C VAL A 46 11.71 15.07 -17.40
N ARG A 47 10.40 15.28 -17.21
CA ARG A 47 9.34 14.41 -17.78
C ARG A 47 9.40 14.41 -19.32
N TRP A 48 9.60 15.56 -19.94
CA TRP A 48 9.75 15.68 -21.38
C TRP A 48 10.98 14.92 -21.87
N LEU A 49 12.14 15.06 -21.21
CA LEU A 49 13.35 14.29 -21.54
C LEU A 49 13.13 12.78 -21.34
N ALA A 50 12.43 12.36 -20.29
CA ALA A 50 12.09 10.97 -20.06
C ALA A 50 11.18 10.38 -21.16
N ALA A 51 10.23 11.17 -21.67
CA ALA A 51 9.39 10.80 -22.81
C ALA A 51 10.22 10.68 -24.10
N ARG A 52 11.08 11.66 -24.38
CA ARG A 52 11.97 11.62 -25.55
C ARG A 52 12.92 10.42 -25.53
N ARG A 53 13.41 10.02 -24.36
CA ARG A 53 14.23 8.82 -24.22
C ARG A 53 13.48 7.55 -24.60
N ARG A 54 12.16 7.46 -24.37
CA ARG A 54 11.34 6.30 -24.71
C ARG A 54 10.96 6.29 -26.20
N ASP A 55 10.40 7.39 -26.67
CA ASP A 55 9.65 7.45 -27.94
C ASP A 55 10.12 8.57 -28.88
N GLY A 56 11.20 9.29 -28.52
CA GLY A 56 11.68 10.44 -29.29
C GLY A 56 12.55 10.05 -30.47
N PRO A 57 12.60 10.91 -31.51
CA PRO A 57 13.51 10.75 -32.64
C PRO A 57 14.97 10.93 -32.21
N GLY A 58 15.89 10.27 -32.93
CA GLY A 58 17.33 10.37 -32.68
C GLY A 58 17.91 9.34 -31.71
N PRO A 59 19.21 9.43 -31.40
CA PRO A 59 19.90 8.39 -30.64
C PRO A 59 19.41 8.35 -29.17
N ARG A 60 18.90 7.22 -28.74
CA ARG A 60 18.48 6.98 -27.34
C ARG A 60 19.58 7.30 -26.32
N ALA A 61 20.85 7.12 -26.69
CA ALA A 61 22.00 7.45 -25.85
C ALA A 61 22.06 8.93 -25.50
N ALA A 62 21.86 9.83 -26.48
CA ALA A 62 21.88 11.29 -26.26
C ALA A 62 20.74 11.71 -25.28
N TRP A 63 19.53 11.24 -25.48
CA TRP A 63 18.41 11.51 -24.58
C TRP A 63 18.64 10.96 -23.16
N THR A 64 19.31 9.81 -23.06
CA THR A 64 19.68 9.24 -21.75
C THR A 64 20.70 10.11 -21.03
N VAL A 65 21.72 10.62 -21.71
CA VAL A 65 22.72 11.53 -21.13
C VAL A 65 22.04 12.84 -20.69
N LEU A 66 21.24 13.46 -21.55
CA LEU A 66 20.53 14.70 -21.22
C LEU A 66 19.58 14.52 -20.02
N HIS A 67 18.85 13.41 -19.99
CA HIS A 67 17.98 13.10 -18.86
C HIS A 67 18.79 12.92 -17.56
N ARG A 68 19.93 12.21 -17.59
CA ARG A 68 20.80 12.04 -16.43
C ARG A 68 21.38 13.36 -15.94
N LEU A 69 21.82 14.22 -16.85
CA LEU A 69 22.32 15.57 -16.50
C LEU A 69 21.20 16.40 -15.85
N ALA A 70 20.00 16.40 -16.42
CA ALA A 70 18.85 17.11 -15.85
C ALA A 70 18.48 16.59 -14.45
N MET A 71 18.54 15.27 -14.21
CA MET A 71 18.32 14.67 -12.89
C MET A 71 19.42 15.06 -11.91
N SER A 72 20.69 15.12 -12.33
CA SER A 72 21.81 15.56 -11.50
C SER A 72 21.67 17.03 -11.09
N LEU A 73 21.32 17.91 -12.03
CA LEU A 73 21.07 19.32 -11.75
C LEU A 73 19.88 19.51 -10.80
N LEU A 74 18.85 18.68 -10.98
CA LEU A 74 17.69 18.69 -10.09
C LEU A 74 18.05 18.23 -8.68
N LEU A 75 18.92 17.22 -8.54
CA LEU A 75 19.46 16.79 -7.25
C LEU A 75 20.26 17.90 -6.56
N VAL A 76 21.19 18.55 -7.28
CA VAL A 76 21.98 19.67 -6.73
C VAL A 76 21.04 20.79 -6.26
N HIS A 77 20.07 21.16 -7.09
CA HIS A 77 19.07 22.15 -6.67
C HIS A 77 18.31 21.71 -5.42
N ALA A 78 17.90 20.45 -5.33
CA ALA A 78 17.18 19.92 -4.20
C ALA A 78 18.05 19.95 -2.92
N ILE A 79 19.32 19.54 -3.00
CA ILE A 79 20.27 19.58 -1.87
C ILE A 79 20.45 21.02 -1.32
N LEU A 80 20.52 22.02 -2.21
CA LEU A 80 20.67 23.43 -1.82
C LEU A 80 19.36 24.03 -1.27
N ARG A 81 18.21 23.46 -1.59
CA ARG A 81 16.91 24.06 -1.30
C ARG A 81 16.20 23.44 -0.11
N TYR A 82 16.44 22.16 0.18
CA TYR A 82 15.73 21.37 1.18
C TYR A 82 16.66 20.75 2.20
N ASP A 83 16.18 20.65 3.43
CA ASP A 83 16.94 20.13 4.56
C ASP A 83 16.76 18.63 4.73
N ALA A 84 15.63 18.06 4.28
CA ALA A 84 15.29 16.66 4.40
C ALA A 84 14.60 16.11 3.14
N PHE A 85 14.61 14.80 2.97
CA PHE A 85 14.07 14.11 1.79
C PHE A 85 13.19 12.93 2.21
N VAL A 86 12.07 12.79 1.51
CA VAL A 86 11.22 11.61 1.60
C VAL A 86 11.11 11.00 0.21
N PHE A 87 11.47 9.74 0.10
CA PHE A 87 11.36 8.97 -1.15
C PHE A 87 10.35 7.84 -0.98
N ARG A 88 9.70 7.47 -2.06
CA ARG A 88 9.08 6.16 -2.17
C ARG A 88 10.17 5.12 -2.50
N ALA A 89 9.94 3.87 -2.14
CA ALA A 89 10.83 2.78 -2.50
C ALA A 89 11.09 2.74 -4.02
N GLY A 90 12.33 2.57 -4.39
CA GLY A 90 12.77 2.59 -5.79
C GLY A 90 12.87 3.97 -6.45
N ASP A 91 12.28 5.02 -5.88
CA ASP A 91 12.37 6.39 -6.40
C ASP A 91 13.62 7.09 -5.86
N SER A 92 14.40 7.70 -6.74
CA SER A 92 15.49 8.60 -6.40
C SER A 92 15.96 9.38 -7.62
N PHE A 93 16.87 10.35 -7.44
CA PHE A 93 17.40 11.12 -8.57
C PHE A 93 18.40 10.31 -9.42
N LEU A 94 19.22 9.47 -8.80
CA LEU A 94 20.33 8.77 -9.46
C LEU A 94 20.29 7.25 -9.24
N GLY A 95 19.10 6.64 -9.21
CA GLY A 95 18.95 5.19 -9.06
C GLY A 95 19.51 4.70 -7.73
N LEU A 96 19.11 5.33 -6.63
CA LEU A 96 19.49 5.07 -5.24
C LEU A 96 20.96 5.41 -4.87
N ARG A 97 21.78 5.89 -5.83
CA ARG A 97 23.17 6.32 -5.54
C ARG A 97 23.22 7.63 -4.78
N ASP A 98 22.23 8.46 -4.94
CA ASP A 98 22.04 9.73 -4.26
C ASP A 98 21.74 9.57 -2.77
N LEU A 99 21.22 8.44 -2.30
CA LEU A 99 21.01 8.18 -0.87
C LEU A 99 22.34 8.23 -0.09
N ALA A 100 23.39 7.59 -0.61
CA ALA A 100 24.73 7.65 0.00
C ALA A 100 25.31 9.07 0.02
N LEU A 101 25.06 9.87 -1.03
CA LEU A 101 25.48 11.26 -1.08
C LEU A 101 24.71 12.10 -0.03
N LEU A 102 23.39 11.96 0.04
CA LEU A 102 22.55 12.66 1.02
C LEU A 102 22.97 12.31 2.45
N ARG A 103 23.27 11.05 2.73
CA ARG A 103 23.81 10.59 4.01
C ARG A 103 25.14 11.26 4.36
N ARG A 104 26.09 11.33 3.40
CA ARG A 104 27.38 12.02 3.59
C ARG A 104 27.18 13.51 3.85
N LEU A 105 26.21 14.13 3.22
CA LEU A 105 25.84 15.54 3.44
C LEU A 105 24.99 15.75 4.69
N ARG A 106 24.77 14.70 5.49
CA ARG A 106 23.94 14.72 6.72
C ARG A 106 22.52 15.24 6.48
N LYS A 107 21.97 15.03 5.28
CA LYS A 107 20.58 15.32 4.97
C LYS A 107 19.71 14.15 5.45
N PRO A 108 18.74 14.36 6.35
CA PRO A 108 17.79 13.33 6.76
C PRO A 108 17.03 12.76 5.55
N VAL A 109 16.96 11.43 5.48
CA VAL A 109 16.27 10.71 4.42
C VAL A 109 15.37 9.67 5.04
N ALA A 110 14.07 9.72 4.75
CA ALA A 110 13.14 8.64 5.00
C ALA A 110 12.71 8.01 3.67
N VAL A 111 12.63 6.68 3.62
CA VAL A 111 12.10 5.96 2.48
C VAL A 111 10.84 5.21 2.90
N VAL A 112 9.75 5.46 2.18
CA VAL A 112 8.43 4.87 2.43
C VAL A 112 8.21 3.73 1.43
N PHE A 113 7.92 2.55 1.96
CA PHE A 113 7.56 1.36 1.19
C PHE A 113 6.05 1.15 1.25
N PHE A 114 5.46 0.94 0.11
CA PHE A 114 4.08 0.47 -0.02
C PHE A 114 4.08 -1.03 -0.26
N GLY A 115 3.03 -1.74 0.17
CA GLY A 115 2.98 -3.20 0.24
C GLY A 115 3.78 -3.99 -0.80
N SER A 116 3.59 -3.73 -2.11
CA SER A 116 4.29 -4.45 -3.18
C SER A 116 5.80 -4.18 -3.27
N ASP A 117 6.30 -3.13 -2.62
CA ASP A 117 7.70 -2.71 -2.79
C ASP A 117 8.69 -3.61 -2.01
N SER A 118 8.25 -4.17 -0.88
CA SER A 118 9.04 -5.03 0.01
C SER A 118 8.43 -6.40 0.27
N ARG A 119 7.32 -6.73 -0.40
CA ARG A 119 6.76 -8.08 -0.42
C ARG A 119 7.44 -8.91 -1.50
N PRO A 120 7.81 -10.19 -1.25
CA PRO A 120 8.24 -11.12 -2.29
C PRO A 120 7.24 -11.19 -3.45
N SER A 121 7.74 -11.35 -4.68
CA SER A 121 6.88 -11.36 -5.86
C SER A 121 5.90 -12.54 -5.87
N TYR A 122 6.28 -13.67 -5.30
CA TYR A 122 5.43 -14.85 -5.15
C TYR A 122 4.32 -14.71 -4.08
N LEU A 123 4.36 -13.68 -3.23
CA LEU A 123 3.30 -13.31 -2.28
C LEU A 123 2.43 -12.13 -2.79
N ASN A 124 2.57 -11.75 -4.05
CA ASN A 124 1.84 -10.65 -4.65
C ASN A 124 0.96 -11.14 -5.81
N GLY A 125 -0.33 -11.28 -5.57
CA GLY A 125 -1.28 -11.80 -6.54
C GLY A 125 -1.27 -11.07 -7.89
N ALA A 126 -1.06 -9.76 -7.90
CA ALA A 126 -0.96 -8.99 -9.15
C ALA A 126 0.31 -9.32 -9.95
N GLU A 127 1.38 -9.77 -9.32
CA GLU A 127 2.62 -10.18 -9.99
C GLU A 127 2.54 -11.64 -10.43
N VAL A 128 1.96 -12.51 -9.61
CA VAL A 128 1.69 -13.90 -9.95
C VAL A 128 0.71 -14.01 -11.13
N ALA A 129 -0.38 -13.23 -11.12
CA ALA A 129 -1.35 -13.21 -12.22
C ALA A 129 -0.78 -12.70 -13.54
N ARG A 130 0.25 -11.83 -13.50
CA ARG A 130 0.93 -11.35 -14.70
C ARG A 130 1.75 -12.46 -15.38
N ASP A 131 2.45 -13.26 -14.58
CA ASP A 131 3.22 -14.40 -15.01
C ASP A 131 3.64 -15.21 -13.76
N SER A 132 3.22 -16.46 -13.67
CA SER A 132 3.48 -17.37 -12.55
C SER A 132 4.78 -18.16 -12.66
N SER A 133 5.64 -17.88 -13.66
CA SER A 133 6.92 -18.57 -13.81
C SER A 133 7.80 -18.41 -12.56
N GLY A 134 8.19 -19.55 -11.96
CA GLY A 134 9.01 -19.58 -10.74
C GLY A 134 10.36 -18.89 -10.92
N THR A 135 11.01 -19.07 -12.06
CA THR A 135 12.27 -18.39 -12.41
C THR A 135 12.09 -16.86 -12.41
N ARG A 136 10.98 -16.35 -12.98
CA ARG A 136 10.72 -14.92 -12.99
C ARG A 136 10.40 -14.40 -11.58
N LEU A 137 9.52 -15.08 -10.84
CA LEU A 137 9.15 -14.69 -9.48
C LEU A 137 10.37 -14.65 -8.55
N ALA A 138 11.27 -15.64 -8.64
CA ALA A 138 12.53 -15.66 -7.91
C ALA A 138 13.44 -14.49 -8.30
N ALA A 139 13.61 -14.23 -9.61
CA ALA A 139 14.46 -13.15 -10.10
C ALA A 139 13.95 -11.76 -9.70
N GLU A 140 12.64 -11.51 -9.77
CA GLU A 140 12.01 -10.27 -9.32
C GLU A 140 12.11 -10.09 -7.80
N THR A 141 11.90 -11.18 -7.03
CA THR A 141 12.09 -11.16 -5.56
C THR A 141 13.53 -10.81 -5.19
N ALA A 142 14.51 -11.44 -5.84
CA ALA A 142 15.92 -11.12 -5.63
C ALA A 142 16.27 -9.68 -6.03
N ALA A 143 15.65 -9.14 -7.08
CA ALA A 143 15.83 -7.74 -7.47
C ALA A 143 15.27 -6.77 -6.42
N LYS A 144 14.07 -7.06 -5.86
CA LYS A 144 13.47 -6.30 -4.75
C LYS A 144 14.35 -6.38 -3.51
N ARG A 145 14.83 -7.57 -3.14
CA ARG A 145 15.73 -7.76 -1.97
C ARG A 145 16.96 -6.87 -2.09
N ARG A 146 17.65 -6.89 -3.24
CA ARG A 146 18.82 -6.01 -3.49
C ARG A 146 18.48 -4.53 -3.43
N MET A 147 17.29 -4.13 -3.87
CA MET A 147 16.82 -2.74 -3.74
C MET A 147 16.62 -2.37 -2.28
N VAL A 148 15.92 -3.21 -1.51
CA VAL A 148 15.69 -3.03 -0.07
C VAL A 148 17.02 -2.90 0.68
N GLU A 149 17.95 -3.84 0.52
CA GLU A 149 19.26 -3.83 1.15
C GLU A 149 20.06 -2.54 0.85
N ARG A 150 19.95 -2.05 -0.39
CA ARG A 150 20.60 -0.80 -0.78
C ARG A 150 19.99 0.41 -0.06
N ILE A 151 18.67 0.44 0.05
CA ILE A 151 17.96 1.51 0.76
C ILE A 151 18.28 1.42 2.26
N GLU A 152 18.25 0.24 2.85
CA GLU A 152 18.57 0.00 4.26
C GLU A 152 19.96 0.49 4.66
N ARG A 153 20.93 0.33 3.76
CA ARG A 153 22.31 0.79 4.00
C ARG A 153 22.43 2.29 4.08
N ASP A 154 21.67 3.03 3.27
CA ASP A 154 21.91 4.45 3.03
C ASP A 154 20.80 5.39 3.53
N ALA A 155 19.59 4.90 3.73
CA ALA A 155 18.48 5.69 4.28
C ALA A 155 18.60 5.88 5.80
N GLY A 156 18.22 7.07 6.29
CA GLY A 156 18.16 7.37 7.72
C GLY A 156 17.05 6.59 8.42
N ALA A 157 15.87 6.53 7.79
CA ALA A 157 14.71 5.79 8.28
C ALA A 157 14.01 5.05 7.15
N ILE A 158 13.39 3.92 7.51
CA ILE A 158 12.54 3.10 6.66
C ILE A 158 11.16 3.09 7.27
N VAL A 159 10.16 3.37 6.47
CA VAL A 159 8.74 3.33 6.85
C VAL A 159 8.07 2.30 5.94
N CYS A 160 7.49 1.26 6.51
CA CYS A 160 6.81 0.22 5.72
C CYS A 160 5.65 -0.40 6.50
N HIS A 161 4.76 -1.06 5.77
CA HIS A 161 3.68 -1.82 6.38
C HIS A 161 4.23 -3.13 6.97
N VAL A 162 3.86 -3.44 8.22
CA VAL A 162 4.40 -4.58 8.98
C VAL A 162 4.23 -5.88 8.19
N MET A 163 3.00 -6.18 7.72
CA MET A 163 2.67 -7.45 7.06
C MET A 163 3.29 -7.60 5.66
N SER A 164 3.91 -6.58 5.10
CA SER A 164 4.58 -6.63 3.80
C SER A 164 6.09 -6.39 3.87
N ALA A 165 6.67 -6.50 5.06
CA ALA A 165 8.09 -6.23 5.29
C ALA A 165 8.98 -7.49 5.22
N GLN A 166 8.54 -8.55 4.52
CA GLN A 166 9.25 -9.83 4.44
C GLN A 166 10.69 -9.68 3.89
N LEU A 167 10.93 -8.73 2.99
CA LEU A 167 12.27 -8.51 2.42
C LEU A 167 13.14 -7.53 3.23
N HIS A 168 12.65 -6.98 4.33
CA HIS A 168 13.45 -6.13 5.21
C HIS A 168 14.25 -6.95 6.23
N SER A 169 15.49 -6.50 6.49
CA SER A 169 16.34 -7.04 7.57
C SER A 169 16.58 -6.03 8.68
N ARG A 170 16.59 -4.76 8.34
CA ARG A 170 16.78 -3.67 9.29
C ARG A 170 15.45 -3.29 9.93
N ARG A 171 15.46 -3.00 11.25
CA ARG A 171 14.28 -2.47 11.93
C ARG A 171 13.68 -1.28 11.19
N ALA A 172 12.37 -1.23 11.14
CA ALA A 172 11.62 -0.25 10.37
C ALA A 172 10.53 0.39 11.24
N ILE A 173 10.01 1.50 10.75
CA ILE A 173 8.89 2.21 11.37
C ILE A 173 7.61 1.69 10.75
N ALA A 174 6.64 1.32 11.56
CA ALA A 174 5.33 0.90 11.13
C ALA A 174 4.69 1.99 10.27
N PHE A 175 4.02 1.59 9.19
CA PHE A 175 3.43 2.52 8.25
C PHE A 175 2.45 3.47 8.94
N LEU A 176 2.66 4.76 8.78
CA LEU A 176 1.92 5.80 9.51
C LEU A 176 0.54 6.09 8.91
N ALA A 177 0.37 5.86 7.62
CA ALA A 177 -0.89 5.86 6.90
C ALA A 177 -0.71 5.25 5.51
N ILE A 178 -1.77 4.64 4.96
CA ILE A 178 -1.83 4.19 3.56
C ILE A 178 -2.86 5.09 2.87
N GLY A 179 -2.40 5.94 1.94
CA GLY A 179 -3.29 6.87 1.27
C GLY A 179 -3.90 7.88 2.25
N ILE A 180 -3.24 9.00 2.43
CA ILE A 180 -3.77 10.09 3.24
C ILE A 180 -5.05 10.59 2.57
N PRO A 181 -6.23 10.54 3.23
CA PRO A 181 -7.46 11.02 2.63
C PRO A 181 -7.34 12.50 2.28
N ARG A 182 -7.82 12.88 1.11
CA ARG A 182 -7.98 14.29 0.77
C ARG A 182 -8.98 14.90 1.75
N ALA A 183 -8.58 15.98 2.42
CA ALA A 183 -9.31 16.80 3.36
C ALA A 183 -10.41 16.06 4.15
N SER A 184 -10.26 16.00 5.44
CA SER A 184 -11.34 15.57 6.35
C SER A 184 -12.50 16.54 6.22
N SER A 185 -13.48 16.19 5.40
CA SER A 185 -14.80 16.78 5.50
C SER A 185 -15.48 16.24 6.76
N PRO A 186 -16.50 16.92 7.30
CA PRO A 186 -17.41 16.28 8.24
C PRO A 186 -17.89 14.94 7.67
N ALA A 187 -18.18 13.97 8.54
CA ALA A 187 -18.75 12.70 8.09
C ALA A 187 -19.96 12.97 7.18
N ALA A 188 -20.03 12.28 6.06
CA ALA A 188 -21.19 12.43 5.16
C ALA A 188 -22.45 11.95 5.88
N PRO A 189 -23.61 12.64 5.73
CA PRO A 189 -24.86 12.18 6.31
C PRO A 189 -25.19 10.77 5.83
N GLU A 190 -25.84 9.97 6.67
CA GLU A 190 -26.25 8.64 6.27
C GLU A 190 -27.17 8.71 5.04
N PRO A 191 -27.02 7.79 4.06
CA PRO A 191 -27.90 7.77 2.92
C PRO A 191 -29.36 7.57 3.34
N PRO A 192 -30.34 8.14 2.58
CA PRO A 192 -31.75 8.03 2.94
C PRO A 192 -32.23 6.58 2.95
N ASP A 193 -33.32 6.34 3.67
CA ASP A 193 -34.00 5.05 3.80
C ASP A 193 -34.18 4.33 2.46
N GLY A 194 -34.07 3.01 2.51
CA GLY A 194 -34.14 2.14 1.33
C GLY A 194 -33.20 0.95 1.44
N PRO A 195 -32.91 0.27 0.32
CA PRO A 195 -31.96 -0.84 0.35
C PRO A 195 -30.57 -0.34 0.75
N ILE A 196 -29.90 -1.13 1.59
CA ILE A 196 -28.54 -0.85 2.04
C ILE A 196 -27.60 -0.85 0.85
N ARG A 197 -26.94 0.26 0.59
CA ARG A 197 -26.02 0.44 -0.54
C ARG A 197 -24.60 0.08 -0.11
N VAL A 198 -24.03 -0.92 -0.78
CA VAL A 198 -22.65 -1.39 -0.58
C VAL A 198 -21.83 -0.94 -1.79
N LEU A 199 -20.68 -0.37 -1.57
CA LEU A 199 -19.76 0.01 -2.64
C LEU A 199 -18.52 -0.87 -2.61
N HIS A 200 -18.13 -1.37 -3.80
CA HIS A 200 -16.83 -1.98 -4.05
C HIS A 200 -16.17 -1.24 -5.21
N ALA A 201 -14.95 -0.71 -5.00
CA ALA A 201 -14.25 0.08 -6.01
C ALA A 201 -12.83 -0.44 -6.28
N PRO A 202 -12.68 -1.61 -6.95
CA PRO A 202 -11.39 -2.19 -7.22
C PRO A 202 -10.64 -1.40 -8.29
N SER A 203 -9.37 -1.08 -8.04
CA SER A 203 -8.47 -0.54 -9.07
C SER A 203 -8.19 -1.55 -10.19
N ARG A 204 -8.26 -2.85 -9.87
CA ARG A 204 -8.26 -4.01 -10.77
C ARG A 204 -9.22 -5.05 -10.20
N ALA A 205 -10.08 -5.61 -11.03
CA ALA A 205 -11.07 -6.60 -10.58
C ALA A 205 -10.39 -7.91 -10.10
N SER A 206 -9.33 -8.33 -10.80
CA SER A 206 -8.51 -9.48 -10.39
C SER A 206 -7.69 -9.15 -9.13
N GLY A 207 -7.67 -10.06 -8.16
CA GLY A 207 -6.91 -9.92 -6.91
C GLY A 207 -7.60 -9.09 -5.81
N LYS A 208 -8.81 -8.57 -6.04
CA LYS A 208 -9.61 -7.86 -5.02
C LYS A 208 -10.80 -8.67 -4.51
N GLY A 209 -11.02 -9.87 -5.04
CA GLY A 209 -12.11 -10.73 -4.62
C GLY A 209 -13.50 -10.30 -5.12
N THR A 210 -13.58 -9.53 -6.22
CA THR A 210 -14.84 -8.94 -6.73
C THR A 210 -15.96 -9.97 -6.93
N ASP A 211 -15.64 -11.16 -7.45
CA ASP A 211 -16.66 -12.20 -7.70
C ASP A 211 -17.17 -12.84 -6.39
N ALA A 212 -16.29 -13.03 -5.40
CA ALA A 212 -16.71 -13.49 -4.08
C ALA A 212 -17.58 -12.43 -3.38
N ILE A 213 -17.21 -11.16 -3.49
CA ILE A 213 -18.00 -10.02 -2.95
C ILE A 213 -19.40 -10.00 -3.59
N ARG A 214 -19.52 -10.24 -4.90
CA ARG A 214 -20.82 -10.33 -5.58
C ARG A 214 -21.64 -11.50 -5.04
N ARG A 215 -21.04 -12.70 -4.91
CA ARG A 215 -21.72 -13.87 -4.34
C ARG A 215 -22.22 -13.63 -2.93
N ALA A 216 -21.39 -13.02 -2.06
CA ALA A 216 -21.75 -12.68 -0.68
C ALA A 216 -22.95 -11.74 -0.60
N VAL A 217 -22.98 -10.69 -1.43
CA VAL A 217 -24.11 -9.75 -1.49
C VAL A 217 -25.36 -10.41 -2.09
N ASP A 218 -25.21 -11.29 -3.09
CA ASP A 218 -26.34 -12.01 -3.68
C ASP A 218 -26.91 -13.05 -2.69
N ALA A 219 -26.08 -13.71 -1.89
CA ALA A 219 -26.49 -14.60 -0.81
C ALA A 219 -27.28 -13.84 0.28
N ALA A 220 -26.77 -12.68 0.71
CA ALA A 220 -27.49 -11.83 1.67
C ALA A 220 -28.86 -11.40 1.13
N ARG A 221 -28.95 -11.04 -0.15
CA ARG A 221 -30.22 -10.68 -0.81
C ARG A 221 -31.18 -11.86 -0.88
N ALA A 222 -30.69 -13.07 -1.22
CA ALA A 222 -31.49 -14.30 -1.22
C ALA A 222 -32.02 -14.64 0.18
N ALA A 223 -31.29 -14.31 1.23
CA ALA A 223 -31.71 -14.41 2.64
C ALA A 223 -32.67 -13.30 3.09
N GLY A 224 -33.15 -12.45 2.17
CA GLY A 224 -34.12 -11.39 2.47
C GLY A 224 -33.55 -10.08 2.98
N VAL A 225 -32.23 -9.92 3.00
CA VAL A 225 -31.59 -8.65 3.38
C VAL A 225 -31.68 -7.65 2.22
N PRO A 226 -32.28 -6.45 2.40
CA PRO A 226 -32.44 -5.47 1.32
C PRO A 226 -31.13 -4.75 1.03
N VAL A 227 -30.22 -5.42 0.31
CA VAL A 227 -28.87 -4.93 0.01
C VAL A 227 -28.65 -4.75 -1.50
N LYS A 228 -27.94 -3.70 -1.89
CA LYS A 228 -27.58 -3.41 -3.29
C LYS A 228 -26.09 -3.13 -3.41
N LEU A 229 -25.39 -3.89 -4.24
CA LEU A 229 -23.97 -3.68 -4.56
C LEU A 229 -23.83 -2.74 -5.76
N GLU A 230 -22.98 -1.73 -5.60
CA GLU A 230 -22.42 -0.91 -6.68
C GLU A 230 -20.93 -1.28 -6.85
N VAL A 231 -20.51 -1.58 -8.09
CA VAL A 231 -19.10 -1.85 -8.39
C VAL A 231 -18.60 -0.80 -9.36
N ILE A 232 -17.55 -0.06 -8.96
CA ILE A 232 -16.93 1.00 -9.77
C ILE A 232 -15.48 0.62 -10.03
N SER A 233 -15.06 0.59 -11.30
CA SER A 233 -13.67 0.35 -11.68
C SER A 233 -13.21 1.29 -12.78
N GLY A 234 -11.94 1.69 -12.75
CA GLY A 234 -11.32 2.53 -13.78
C GLY A 234 -11.87 3.96 -13.86
N ARG A 235 -12.51 4.46 -12.82
CA ARG A 235 -13.03 5.83 -12.76
C ARG A 235 -12.08 6.78 -12.03
N PRO A 236 -12.15 8.09 -12.32
CA PRO A 236 -11.44 9.11 -11.56
C PRO A 236 -11.79 9.06 -10.07
N ASN A 237 -10.83 9.39 -9.22
CA ASN A 237 -11.00 9.29 -7.77
C ASN A 237 -12.18 10.13 -7.24
N ASP A 238 -12.46 11.30 -7.82
CA ASP A 238 -13.58 12.14 -7.41
C ASP A 238 -14.96 11.49 -7.64
N GLU A 239 -15.09 10.61 -8.65
CA GLU A 239 -16.32 9.82 -8.85
C GLU A 239 -16.46 8.74 -7.77
N VAL A 240 -15.35 8.09 -7.41
CA VAL A 240 -15.33 7.10 -6.32
C VAL A 240 -15.69 7.75 -4.99
N LEU A 241 -15.15 8.94 -4.70
CA LEU A 241 -15.47 9.68 -3.48
C LEU A 241 -16.96 10.00 -3.38
N ARG A 242 -17.59 10.47 -4.47
CA ARG A 242 -19.04 10.69 -4.52
C ARG A 242 -19.86 9.42 -4.33
N ALA A 243 -19.36 8.27 -4.82
CA ALA A 243 -20.04 7.00 -4.60
C ALA A 243 -19.93 6.53 -3.14
N ILE A 244 -18.79 6.72 -2.49
CA ILE A 244 -18.64 6.46 -1.04
C ILE A 244 -19.67 7.25 -0.24
N GLU A 245 -19.88 8.53 -0.54
CA GLU A 245 -20.85 9.38 0.17
C GLU A 245 -22.28 8.85 0.07
N ARG A 246 -22.64 8.21 -1.05
CA ARG A 246 -23.95 7.61 -1.28
C ARG A 246 -24.09 6.17 -0.78
N SER A 247 -23.01 5.53 -0.30
CA SER A 247 -23.03 4.17 0.23
C SER A 247 -23.25 4.17 1.75
N HIS A 248 -23.71 3.04 2.30
CA HIS A 248 -23.83 2.83 3.74
C HIS A 248 -22.53 2.25 4.31
N PHE A 249 -21.87 1.39 3.55
CA PHE A 249 -20.54 0.85 3.86
C PHE A 249 -19.83 0.42 2.57
N VAL A 250 -18.56 0.14 2.69
CA VAL A 250 -17.74 -0.33 1.56
C VAL A 250 -17.16 -1.71 1.84
N ILE A 251 -16.83 -2.46 0.77
CA ILE A 251 -16.00 -3.67 0.84
C ILE A 251 -14.73 -3.38 0.05
N ASP A 252 -13.56 -3.32 0.73
CA ASP A 252 -12.31 -2.94 0.08
C ASP A 252 -11.73 -4.11 -0.73
N GLN A 253 -11.32 -5.17 -0.05
CA GLN A 253 -10.73 -6.34 -0.70
C GLN A 253 -10.85 -7.56 0.21
N LEU A 254 -10.77 -8.77 -0.40
CA LEU A 254 -11.01 -10.02 0.31
C LEU A 254 -9.72 -10.65 0.88
N HIS A 255 -8.59 -10.54 0.18
CA HIS A 255 -7.31 -11.08 0.63
C HIS A 255 -6.32 -9.94 0.84
N SER A 256 -6.47 -9.23 1.97
CA SER A 256 -5.63 -8.09 2.33
C SER A 256 -4.61 -8.46 3.40
N ASP A 257 -3.48 -7.84 3.34
CA ASP A 257 -2.48 -7.79 4.40
C ASP A 257 -2.46 -6.45 5.14
N THR A 258 -3.40 -5.56 4.80
CA THR A 258 -3.53 -4.25 5.44
C THR A 258 -4.98 -4.01 5.87
N PRO A 259 -5.21 -3.56 7.13
CA PRO A 259 -6.55 -3.43 7.70
C PRO A 259 -7.34 -2.25 7.10
N MET A 260 -6.66 -1.29 6.49
CA MET A 260 -7.30 -0.11 5.88
C MET A 260 -6.42 0.44 4.77
N ALA A 261 -6.63 0.01 3.54
CA ALA A 261 -5.96 0.55 2.36
C ALA A 261 -6.59 1.90 1.93
N GLY A 262 -6.08 2.49 0.86
CA GLY A 262 -6.49 3.82 0.41
C GLY A 262 -8.00 4.00 0.24
N PHE A 263 -8.69 3.04 -0.38
CA PHE A 263 -10.13 3.09 -0.57
C PHE A 263 -10.91 3.03 0.75
N ALA A 264 -10.53 2.12 1.66
CA ALA A 264 -11.11 2.03 2.99
C ALA A 264 -10.83 3.30 3.83
N ALA A 265 -9.63 3.91 3.70
CA ALA A 265 -9.31 5.16 4.36
C ALA A 265 -10.13 6.35 3.82
N GLU A 266 -10.40 6.39 2.51
CA GLU A 266 -11.28 7.39 1.90
C GLU A 266 -12.74 7.23 2.35
N ALA A 267 -13.18 5.98 2.57
CA ALA A 267 -14.50 5.69 3.14
C ALA A 267 -14.57 6.11 4.62
N ALA A 268 -13.57 5.75 5.41
CA ALA A 268 -13.45 6.15 6.80
C ALA A 268 -13.46 7.68 6.98
N ALA A 269 -12.75 8.42 6.13
CA ALA A 269 -12.74 9.88 6.12
C ALA A 269 -14.15 10.50 5.89
N ARG A 270 -15.10 9.71 5.39
CA ARG A 270 -16.51 10.10 5.15
C ARG A 270 -17.49 9.45 6.12
N GLY A 271 -16.98 8.81 7.16
CA GLY A 271 -17.81 8.10 8.14
C GLY A 271 -18.42 6.80 7.61
N ARG A 272 -17.88 6.23 6.54
CA ARG A 272 -18.34 4.94 6.00
C ARG A 272 -17.42 3.82 6.48
N PRO A 273 -17.95 2.83 7.21
CA PRO A 273 -17.17 1.69 7.64
C PRO A 273 -16.81 0.80 6.44
N ALA A 274 -15.69 0.08 6.58
CA ALA A 274 -15.21 -0.86 5.57
C ALA A 274 -15.21 -2.29 6.10
N ILE A 275 -15.59 -3.26 5.26
CA ILE A 275 -15.24 -4.66 5.41
C ILE A 275 -13.91 -4.88 4.70
N VAL A 276 -12.99 -5.55 5.37
CA VAL A 276 -11.68 -5.92 4.83
C VAL A 276 -11.40 -7.38 5.19
N GLY A 277 -11.37 -8.24 4.18
CA GLY A 277 -11.00 -9.65 4.35
C GLY A 277 -9.48 -9.82 4.38
N GLY A 278 -9.00 -10.80 5.14
CA GLY A 278 -7.58 -11.13 5.20
C GLY A 278 -7.31 -12.31 6.14
N LEU A 279 -6.13 -12.92 5.96
CA LEU A 279 -5.71 -14.14 6.65
C LEU A 279 -4.83 -13.87 7.88
N GLY A 280 -4.23 -12.69 8.00
CA GLY A 280 -3.19 -12.38 9.00
C GLY A 280 -3.62 -11.38 10.08
N TRP A 281 -4.91 -11.31 10.44
CA TRP A 281 -5.37 -10.27 11.38
C TRP A 281 -4.86 -10.48 12.80
N ASP A 282 -4.67 -11.73 13.23
CA ASP A 282 -4.13 -12.04 14.57
C ASP A 282 -2.64 -11.74 14.64
N GLU A 283 -1.87 -12.08 13.60
CA GLU A 283 -0.46 -11.70 13.49
C GLU A 283 -0.29 -10.17 13.48
N LEU A 284 -1.16 -9.46 12.74
CA LEU A 284 -1.13 -7.99 12.71
C LEU A 284 -1.40 -7.41 14.10
N ARG A 285 -2.41 -7.92 14.83
CA ARG A 285 -2.74 -7.48 16.19
C ARG A 285 -1.63 -7.77 17.18
N ALA A 286 -0.92 -8.89 17.02
CA ALA A 286 0.19 -9.26 17.90
C ALA A 286 1.40 -8.31 17.79
N VAL A 287 1.60 -7.67 16.66
CA VAL A 287 2.77 -6.82 16.37
C VAL A 287 2.46 -5.33 16.24
N THR A 288 1.20 -4.94 16.37
CA THR A 288 0.75 -3.55 16.20
C THR A 288 0.03 -3.06 17.45
N PRO A 289 0.47 -1.94 18.04
CA PRO A 289 -0.24 -1.34 19.16
C PRO A 289 -1.72 -1.08 18.84
N PRO A 290 -2.66 -1.39 19.73
CA PRO A 290 -4.10 -1.26 19.48
C PRO A 290 -4.52 0.13 18.99
N GLU A 291 -3.90 1.18 19.51
CA GLU A 291 -4.17 2.57 19.12
C GLU A 291 -3.65 2.94 17.71
N MET A 292 -2.83 2.09 17.12
CA MET A 292 -2.35 2.24 15.72
C MET A 292 -3.19 1.43 14.73
N LEU A 293 -4.03 0.52 15.20
CA LEU A 293 -4.92 -0.27 14.35
C LEU A 293 -6.13 0.56 13.93
N PRO A 294 -6.35 0.77 12.63
CA PRO A 294 -7.51 1.51 12.16
C PRO A 294 -8.80 0.68 12.33
N PRO A 295 -9.89 1.29 12.79
CA PRO A 295 -11.17 0.62 12.92
C PRO A 295 -11.75 0.24 11.55
N ALA A 296 -11.91 -1.07 11.32
CA ALA A 296 -12.59 -1.66 10.18
C ALA A 296 -13.25 -2.98 10.62
N HIS A 297 -14.21 -3.48 9.85
CA HIS A 297 -14.71 -4.83 10.04
C HIS A 297 -13.74 -5.80 9.37
N LEU A 298 -12.79 -6.30 10.16
CA LEU A 298 -11.81 -7.28 9.72
C LEU A 298 -12.41 -8.68 9.86
N CYS A 299 -12.41 -9.46 8.78
CA CYS A 299 -12.94 -10.81 8.76
C CYS A 299 -11.99 -11.76 8.02
N HIS A 300 -12.11 -13.06 8.28
CA HIS A 300 -11.54 -14.07 7.40
C HIS A 300 -12.28 -14.03 6.04
N PRO A 301 -11.64 -14.38 4.91
CA PRO A 301 -12.32 -14.43 3.62
C PRO A 301 -13.60 -15.28 3.61
N ASP A 302 -13.63 -16.38 4.34
CA ASP A 302 -14.78 -17.29 4.45
C ASP A 302 -15.94 -16.70 5.29
N GLU A 303 -15.69 -15.67 6.10
CA GLU A 303 -16.69 -14.99 6.93
C GLU A 303 -17.34 -13.80 6.21
N LEU A 304 -17.04 -13.59 4.92
CA LEU A 304 -17.51 -12.43 4.16
C LEU A 304 -19.03 -12.32 4.14
N ASP A 305 -19.74 -13.45 3.98
CA ASP A 305 -21.22 -13.49 3.92
C ASP A 305 -21.83 -12.98 5.24
N GLU A 306 -21.31 -13.43 6.37
CA GLU A 306 -21.73 -12.99 7.70
C GLU A 306 -21.39 -11.50 7.93
N ALA A 307 -20.21 -11.06 7.50
CA ALA A 307 -19.79 -9.67 7.58
C ALA A 307 -20.73 -8.74 6.81
N VAL A 308 -21.14 -9.13 5.59
CA VAL A 308 -22.08 -8.38 4.75
C VAL A 308 -23.44 -8.30 5.44
N VAL A 309 -23.98 -9.41 5.92
CA VAL A 309 -25.28 -9.44 6.64
C VAL A 309 -25.20 -8.57 7.89
N ARG A 310 -24.14 -8.67 8.69
CA ARG A 310 -23.96 -7.91 9.93
C ARG A 310 -23.96 -6.40 9.65
N LEU A 311 -23.19 -5.91 8.67
CA LEU A 311 -23.17 -4.48 8.36
C LEU A 311 -24.46 -4.01 7.70
N ALA A 312 -25.15 -4.88 6.99
CA ALA A 312 -26.44 -4.54 6.38
C ALA A 312 -27.57 -4.42 7.42
N THR A 313 -27.62 -5.30 8.42
CA THR A 313 -28.73 -5.40 9.37
C THR A 313 -28.50 -4.67 10.70
N ALA A 314 -27.26 -4.64 11.21
CA ALA A 314 -26.93 -4.06 12.50
C ALA A 314 -26.59 -2.56 12.36
N HIS A 315 -27.62 -1.70 12.23
CA HIS A 315 -27.46 -0.25 12.03
C HIS A 315 -26.57 0.41 13.11
N ALA A 316 -26.83 0.15 14.40
CA ALA A 316 -26.04 0.74 15.48
C ALA A 316 -24.54 0.35 15.42
N TYR A 317 -24.25 -0.91 15.08
CA TYR A 317 -22.88 -1.37 14.89
C TYR A 317 -22.22 -0.66 13.69
N ARG A 318 -22.91 -0.60 12.55
CA ARG A 318 -22.43 0.06 11.33
C ARG A 318 -22.13 1.55 11.59
N ALA A 319 -23.03 2.27 12.24
CA ALA A 319 -22.86 3.67 12.59
C ALA A 319 -21.67 3.88 13.54
N ALA A 320 -21.61 3.12 14.64
CA ALA A 320 -20.52 3.21 15.60
C ALA A 320 -19.14 2.92 14.96
N LEU A 321 -19.04 1.93 14.08
CA LEU A 321 -17.80 1.60 13.37
C LEU A 321 -17.40 2.71 12.40
N GLY A 322 -18.36 3.30 11.69
CA GLY A 322 -18.13 4.45 10.81
C GLY A 322 -17.61 5.67 11.56
N ASP A 323 -18.19 5.99 12.71
CA ASP A 323 -17.76 7.09 13.58
C ASP A 323 -16.37 6.86 14.16
N GLN A 324 -16.06 5.64 14.59
CA GLN A 324 -14.72 5.28 15.07
C GLN A 324 -13.67 5.41 13.97
N ALA A 325 -13.96 4.90 12.77
CA ALA A 325 -13.08 4.99 11.63
C ALA A 325 -12.84 6.43 11.19
N HIS A 326 -13.89 7.26 11.17
CA HIS A 326 -13.80 8.68 10.86
C HIS A 326 -12.90 9.43 11.84
N ARG A 327 -13.13 9.26 13.15
CA ARG A 327 -12.29 9.90 14.19
C ARG A 327 -10.85 9.46 14.08
N PHE A 328 -10.60 8.15 13.90
CA PHE A 328 -9.25 7.63 13.75
C PHE A 328 -8.51 8.28 12.59
N VAL A 329 -9.14 8.35 11.41
CA VAL A 329 -8.52 8.94 10.22
C VAL A 329 -8.33 10.45 10.41
N ALA A 330 -9.31 11.16 10.96
CA ALA A 330 -9.20 12.59 11.22
C ALA A 330 -8.08 12.94 12.19
N GLU A 331 -7.93 12.19 13.26
CA GLU A 331 -6.96 12.45 14.32
C GLU A 331 -5.56 11.92 13.98
N ARG A 332 -5.48 10.72 13.40
CA ARG A 332 -4.22 9.99 13.24
C ARG A 332 -3.70 9.94 11.81
N TRP A 333 -4.59 9.98 10.81
CA TRP A 333 -4.20 9.85 9.40
C TRP A 333 -4.49 11.10 8.58
N SER A 334 -4.93 12.19 9.21
CA SER A 334 -4.99 13.48 8.52
C SER A 334 -3.61 13.89 8.00
N PRO A 335 -3.54 14.66 6.91
CA PRO A 335 -2.26 15.10 6.35
C PRO A 335 -1.31 15.75 7.37
N PRO A 336 -1.76 16.67 8.25
CA PRO A 336 -0.89 17.24 9.28
C PRO A 336 -0.41 16.22 10.31
N ALA A 337 -1.26 15.27 10.73
CA ALA A 337 -0.88 14.26 11.72
C ALA A 337 0.20 13.31 11.17
N VAL A 338 0.05 12.84 9.94
CA VAL A 338 1.05 11.97 9.29
C VAL A 338 2.34 12.74 9.01
N ALA A 339 2.24 13.97 8.51
CA ALA A 339 3.41 14.82 8.28
C ALA A 339 4.17 15.14 9.58
N GLY A 340 3.44 15.39 10.67
CA GLY A 340 4.04 15.63 11.99
C GLY A 340 4.83 14.41 12.48
N ARG A 341 4.26 13.21 12.40
CA ARG A 341 4.98 11.97 12.77
C ARG A 341 6.20 11.73 11.88
N LEU A 342 6.06 11.92 10.57
CA LEU A 342 7.20 11.76 9.65
C LEU A 342 8.28 12.82 9.89
N LEU A 343 7.91 14.03 10.31
CA LEU A 343 8.86 15.06 10.72
C LEU A 343 9.68 14.61 11.94
N GLU A 344 9.06 14.00 12.95
CA GLU A 344 9.77 13.44 14.10
C GLU A 344 10.71 12.30 13.68
N VAL A 345 10.29 11.45 12.74
CA VAL A 345 11.16 10.43 12.14
C VAL A 345 12.38 11.07 11.46
N LEU A 346 12.19 12.09 10.64
CA LEU A 346 13.28 12.80 9.96
C LEU A 346 14.23 13.52 10.93
N ARG A 347 13.73 13.92 12.10
CA ARG A 347 14.51 14.52 13.19
C ARG A 347 15.22 13.50 14.08
N GLY A 348 15.04 12.20 13.84
CA GLY A 348 15.57 11.14 14.67
C GLY A 348 14.87 10.99 16.03
N ARG A 349 13.64 11.46 16.16
CA ARG A 349 12.82 11.45 17.39
C ARG A 349 11.59 10.54 17.26
N ALA A 350 11.67 9.50 16.42
CA ALA A 350 10.62 8.50 16.32
C ALA A 350 10.44 7.79 17.67
N LEU A 351 9.18 7.63 18.11
CA LEU A 351 8.84 6.97 19.37
C LEU A 351 9.17 5.47 19.29
N ALA A 352 9.47 4.86 20.43
CA ALA A 352 9.88 3.46 20.52
C ALA A 352 8.81 2.50 19.97
N GLU A 353 7.54 2.78 20.26
CA GLU A 353 6.39 1.98 19.83
C GLU A 353 6.11 2.05 18.31
N TRP A 354 6.74 2.96 17.58
CA TRP A 354 6.61 3.00 16.12
C TRP A 354 7.54 2.02 15.42
N TRP A 355 8.55 1.51 16.11
CA TRP A 355 9.52 0.60 15.55
C TRP A 355 9.07 -0.85 15.65
N PHE A 356 9.36 -1.63 14.63
CA PHE A 356 9.21 -3.07 14.65
C PHE A 356 10.44 -3.76 14.04
N GLU A 357 10.62 -5.03 14.39
CA GLU A 357 11.70 -5.87 13.90
C GLU A 357 11.19 -6.78 12.78
N PRO A 358 11.62 -6.58 11.53
CA PRO A 358 11.19 -7.42 10.42
C PRO A 358 11.55 -8.90 10.58
N ALA A 359 12.57 -9.23 11.37
CA ALA A 359 12.94 -10.61 11.66
C ALA A 359 11.85 -11.38 12.41
N ALA A 360 10.97 -10.69 13.14
CA ALA A 360 9.85 -11.29 13.87
C ALA A 360 8.61 -11.54 12.98
N ILE A 361 8.65 -11.17 11.70
CA ILE A 361 7.53 -11.37 10.78
C ILE A 361 7.46 -12.83 10.39
N ALA A 362 6.36 -13.48 10.74
CA ALA A 362 6.06 -14.87 10.37
C ALA A 362 4.85 -14.98 9.42
N TYR A 363 4.30 -13.86 8.94
CA TYR A 363 3.15 -13.83 8.05
C TYR A 363 3.50 -14.38 6.67
N ALA A 364 2.92 -15.54 6.35
CA ALA A 364 3.13 -16.29 5.12
C ALA A 364 2.04 -16.04 4.04
N GLY A 365 1.02 -15.26 4.35
CA GLY A 365 -0.08 -14.99 3.42
C GLY A 365 0.30 -14.06 2.28
N GLY A 366 -0.43 -14.18 1.17
CA GLY A 366 -0.27 -13.32 -0.01
C GLY A 366 -1.27 -12.15 -0.01
N ALA A 367 -0.90 -11.07 -0.68
CA ALA A 367 -1.84 -10.00 -0.95
C ALA A 367 -2.60 -10.24 -2.25
N GLY A 368 -3.93 -10.35 -2.16
CA GLY A 368 -4.81 -10.67 -3.28
C GLY A 368 -4.68 -12.13 -3.73
N MET A 369 -4.37 -13.04 -2.82
CA MET A 369 -4.18 -14.48 -3.06
C MET A 369 -4.82 -15.29 -1.94
N THR A 370 -5.32 -16.46 -2.29
CA THR A 370 -5.68 -17.52 -1.32
C THR A 370 -4.43 -18.27 -0.86
N ASP A 371 -4.56 -19.09 0.19
CA ASP A 371 -3.46 -19.93 0.67
C ASP A 371 -3.01 -20.95 -0.39
N GLU A 372 -3.95 -21.50 -1.17
CA GLU A 372 -3.62 -22.41 -2.27
C GLU A 372 -2.82 -21.72 -3.39
N GLU A 373 -3.18 -20.47 -3.72
CA GLU A 373 -2.46 -19.68 -4.70
C GLU A 373 -1.05 -19.32 -4.20
N VAL A 374 -0.89 -19.03 -2.91
CA VAL A 374 0.42 -18.81 -2.27
C VAL A 374 1.24 -20.09 -2.30
N ALA A 375 0.66 -21.24 -1.87
CA ALA A 375 1.31 -22.54 -1.88
C ALA A 375 1.83 -22.90 -3.29
N ALA A 376 0.99 -22.70 -4.31
CA ALA A 376 1.36 -22.96 -5.70
C ALA A 376 2.51 -22.05 -6.18
N ALA A 377 2.45 -20.75 -5.88
CA ALA A 377 3.48 -19.80 -6.27
C ALA A 377 4.82 -20.07 -5.57
N VAL A 378 4.80 -20.38 -4.27
CA VAL A 378 6.00 -20.75 -3.49
C VAL A 378 6.62 -22.03 -4.04
N ARG A 379 5.82 -23.07 -4.29
CA ARG A 379 6.27 -24.34 -4.88
C ARG A 379 6.99 -24.10 -6.21
N THR A 380 6.37 -23.31 -7.10
CA THR A 380 6.97 -22.99 -8.41
C THR A 380 8.31 -22.30 -8.29
N VAL A 381 8.49 -21.41 -7.27
CA VAL A 381 9.77 -20.76 -6.99
C VAL A 381 10.81 -21.77 -6.47
N ILE A 382 10.41 -22.65 -5.54
CA ILE A 382 11.31 -23.67 -4.97
C ILE A 382 11.76 -24.65 -6.05
N GLU A 383 10.87 -25.12 -6.92
CA GLU A 383 11.18 -26.00 -8.04
C GLU A 383 12.18 -25.36 -9.03
N ALA A 384 12.01 -24.06 -9.29
CA ALA A 384 12.85 -23.35 -10.25
C ALA A 384 14.20 -22.88 -9.70
N SER A 385 14.32 -22.62 -8.40
CA SER A 385 15.47 -21.89 -7.82
C SER A 385 15.88 -22.39 -6.43
N GLY A 386 15.28 -23.47 -5.94
CA GLY A 386 15.48 -23.95 -4.56
C GLY A 386 14.87 -22.99 -3.51
N VAL A 387 14.95 -23.37 -2.24
CA VAL A 387 14.46 -22.55 -1.11
C VAL A 387 15.15 -21.17 -1.07
N ALA A 388 16.42 -21.10 -1.45
CA ALA A 388 17.16 -19.83 -1.55
C ALA A 388 16.50 -18.81 -2.50
N GLY A 389 15.71 -19.27 -3.48
CA GLY A 389 14.90 -18.41 -4.37
C GLY A 389 13.84 -17.59 -3.66
N LEU A 390 13.43 -17.97 -2.46
CA LEU A 390 12.48 -17.23 -1.63
C LEU A 390 13.07 -15.92 -1.06
N GLN A 391 14.39 -15.81 -0.94
CA GLN A 391 15.11 -14.61 -0.49
C GLN A 391 14.75 -14.14 0.94
N ILE A 392 14.38 -15.08 1.81
CA ILE A 392 13.94 -14.84 3.20
C ILE A 392 14.70 -15.68 4.23
N GLY A 393 15.86 -16.21 3.88
CA GLY A 393 16.67 -17.06 4.77
C GLY A 393 17.13 -16.39 6.07
N ASP A 394 16.97 -15.07 6.19
CA ASP A 394 17.13 -14.30 7.43
C ASP A 394 15.90 -14.40 8.37
N LYS A 395 14.85 -15.11 7.97
CA LYS A 395 13.60 -15.31 8.71
C LYS A 395 13.21 -16.80 8.74
N PRO A 396 13.90 -17.61 9.57
CA PRO A 396 13.74 -19.07 9.53
C PRO A 396 12.32 -19.56 9.80
N ASP A 397 11.56 -18.87 10.65
CA ASP A 397 10.16 -19.24 10.94
C ASP A 397 9.25 -18.97 9.74
N LEU A 398 9.41 -17.85 9.05
CA LEU A 398 8.68 -17.55 7.83
C LEU A 398 9.05 -18.51 6.70
N GLU A 399 10.35 -18.78 6.52
CA GLU A 399 10.85 -19.73 5.51
C GLU A 399 10.25 -21.12 5.72
N ARG A 400 10.29 -21.63 6.97
CA ARG A 400 9.69 -22.92 7.31
C ARG A 400 8.18 -22.95 7.00
N ARG A 401 7.42 -21.95 7.43
CA ARG A 401 5.97 -21.86 7.14
C ARG A 401 5.67 -21.88 5.65
N LEU A 402 6.42 -21.15 4.85
CA LEU A 402 6.22 -21.12 3.39
C LEU A 402 6.60 -22.45 2.73
N VAL A 403 7.65 -23.11 3.19
CA VAL A 403 8.03 -24.45 2.71
C VAL A 403 6.98 -25.49 3.09
N GLU A 404 6.49 -25.46 4.32
CA GLU A 404 5.40 -26.33 4.79
C GLU A 404 4.12 -26.13 3.95
N LEU A 405 3.71 -24.88 3.73
CA LEU A 405 2.55 -24.53 2.90
C LEU A 405 2.69 -25.04 1.46
N ALA A 406 3.89 -24.99 0.90
CA ALA A 406 4.18 -25.46 -0.46
C ALA A 406 4.26 -26.99 -0.59
N THR A 407 4.42 -27.71 0.52
CA THR A 407 4.51 -29.17 0.53
C THR A 407 3.12 -29.78 0.46
N PRO A 408 2.80 -30.62 -0.54
CA PRO A 408 1.48 -31.27 -0.60
C PRO A 408 1.23 -32.11 0.67
N SER A 409 0.05 -31.98 1.26
CA SER A 409 -0.38 -32.88 2.33
C SER A 409 -0.40 -34.32 1.81
N PRO A 410 0.12 -35.30 2.56
CA PRO A 410 0.17 -36.71 2.11
C PRO A 410 -1.22 -37.33 1.85
N GLU A 411 -2.29 -36.68 2.32
CA GLU A 411 -3.70 -37.14 2.15
C GLU A 411 -4.33 -36.76 0.80
N ALA A 412 -3.66 -36.01 -0.07
CA ALA A 412 -4.20 -35.53 -1.34
C ALA A 412 -3.80 -36.39 -2.57
N VAL A 413 -3.24 -37.56 -2.40
CA VAL A 413 -3.00 -38.52 -3.50
C VAL A 413 -4.25 -39.36 -3.70
N PRO A 414 -5.04 -39.15 -4.77
CA PRO A 414 -6.13 -40.08 -5.10
C PRO A 414 -5.51 -41.45 -5.38
N GLN A 415 -6.02 -42.48 -4.70
CA GLN A 415 -5.71 -43.89 -5.00
C GLN A 415 -6.26 -44.28 -6.36
#